data_a851549c515e204ca1c5a9d4613cb8eb
#
_entry.id   a851549c515e204ca1c5a9d4613cb8eb
#
_cell.length_a   1.000
_cell.length_b   1.000
_cell.length_c   1.000
_cell.angle_alpha   90.00
_cell.angle_beta   90.00
_cell.angle_gamma   90.00
#
_symmetry.space_group_name_H-M   'P 1'
#
loop_
_entity.id
_entity.type
_entity.pdbx_description
1 polymer ?
#
loop_
_entity_poly.entity_id
_entity_poly.type
_entity_poly.pdbx_seq_one_letter_code
_entity_poly.pdbx_strand_id
1 'polypeptide(L)'
;MPSSTTKARVNGVNFICKINRNTYSCVTEDITTDEVVISDERIAHIKARHPNDFERYFAYMGQILQVPDCILEDKANTALVLKEFEEDGNMFRLVLRLKTSADNPAYKNSVLTFMKTNAKKWQQNLRNKKILYKREK
;
A
#
# COMPACT_ATOMS: atom_id res chain seq x y z
N MET A 1 -2.69 -28.68 -12.25
CA MET A 1 -1.71 -27.62 -12.25
C MET A 1 -2.36 -26.32 -11.77
N PRO A 2 -1.91 -25.81 -10.71
CA PRO A 2 -2.54 -24.64 -10.11
C PRO A 2 -2.12 -23.34 -10.77
N SER A 3 -2.68 -23.08 -11.93
CA SER A 3 -2.34 -21.89 -12.68
C SER A 3 -2.63 -20.59 -11.93
N SER A 4 -3.61 -20.61 -11.04
CA SER A 4 -3.95 -19.43 -10.27
C SER A 4 -2.79 -18.97 -9.37
N THR A 5 -2.07 -19.93 -8.80
CA THR A 5 -0.91 -19.61 -7.97
C THR A 5 0.17 -18.96 -8.82
N THR A 6 0.38 -19.46 -10.03
CA THR A 6 1.37 -18.93 -10.94
C THR A 6 1.03 -17.52 -11.37
N LYS A 7 -0.28 -17.23 -11.56
CA LYS A 7 -0.73 -15.91 -11.97
C LYS A 7 -0.47 -14.86 -10.90
N ALA A 8 -0.61 -15.23 -9.62
CA ALA A 8 -0.45 -14.30 -8.52
C ALA A 8 1.00 -13.94 -8.25
N ARG A 9 1.93 -14.71 -8.83
CA ARG A 9 3.34 -14.52 -8.55
C ARG A 9 4.15 -14.71 -9.82
N VAL A 10 4.68 -13.59 -10.33
CA VAL A 10 5.49 -13.57 -11.55
C VAL A 10 6.80 -12.87 -11.22
N ASN A 11 7.94 -13.54 -11.51
CA ASN A 11 9.29 -12.97 -11.32
C ASN A 11 9.54 -12.47 -9.90
N GLY A 12 9.10 -13.26 -8.89
CA GLY A 12 9.29 -12.87 -7.49
C GLY A 12 8.42 -11.72 -7.06
N VAL A 13 7.34 -11.47 -7.77
CA VAL A 13 6.39 -10.38 -7.49
C VAL A 13 5.02 -11.00 -7.26
N ASN A 14 4.34 -10.51 -6.21
CA ASN A 14 3.05 -11.04 -5.79
C ASN A 14 1.96 -10.00 -6.03
N PHE A 15 0.92 -10.38 -6.76
CA PHE A 15 -0.21 -9.48 -7.00
C PHE A 15 -1.04 -9.32 -5.71
N ILE A 16 -1.44 -8.08 -5.40
CA ILE A 16 -2.28 -7.79 -4.24
C ILE A 16 -3.68 -7.43 -4.66
N CYS A 17 -3.83 -6.36 -5.46
CA CYS A 17 -5.14 -5.86 -5.84
C CYS A 17 -5.00 -4.82 -6.93
N LYS A 18 -6.14 -4.30 -7.38
CA LYS A 18 -6.18 -3.11 -8.25
C LYS A 18 -6.67 -1.94 -7.44
N ILE A 19 -6.10 -0.76 -7.69
CA ILE A 19 -6.50 0.47 -7.02
C ILE A 19 -7.37 1.31 -7.93
N ASN A 20 -8.10 2.26 -7.33
CA ASN A 20 -8.78 3.30 -8.07
C ASN A 20 -7.78 4.44 -8.31
N ARG A 21 -7.38 4.63 -9.56
CA ARG A 21 -6.38 5.65 -9.90
C ARG A 21 -6.85 7.06 -9.52
N ASN A 22 -8.14 7.31 -9.57
CA ASN A 22 -8.67 8.62 -9.20
C ASN A 22 -8.39 8.95 -7.74
N THR A 23 -8.51 7.96 -6.86
CA THR A 23 -8.21 8.15 -5.44
C THR A 23 -6.76 8.54 -5.22
N TYR A 24 -5.85 7.95 -6.00
CA TYR A 24 -4.42 8.19 -5.86
C TYR A 24 -3.88 9.31 -6.74
N SER A 25 -4.75 9.93 -7.56
CA SER A 25 -4.33 11.05 -8.41
C SER A 25 -3.90 12.27 -7.58
N CYS A 26 -4.25 12.30 -6.31
CA CYS A 26 -3.77 13.35 -5.41
C CYS A 26 -2.26 13.28 -5.19
N VAL A 27 -1.65 12.13 -5.43
CA VAL A 27 -0.19 11.96 -5.33
C VAL A 27 0.46 12.32 -6.67
N THR A 28 -0.03 11.72 -7.74
CA THR A 28 0.40 12.03 -9.10
C THR A 28 -0.69 11.61 -10.07
N GLU A 29 -0.91 12.40 -11.11
CA GLU A 29 -1.87 12.04 -12.14
C GLU A 29 -1.27 11.05 -13.13
N ASP A 30 0.05 10.87 -13.11
CA ASP A 30 0.75 10.00 -14.05
C ASP A 30 0.85 8.57 -13.50
N ILE A 31 -0.31 7.96 -13.26
CA ILE A 31 -0.37 6.55 -12.83
C ILE A 31 -0.73 5.71 -14.04
N THR A 32 0.16 4.83 -14.46
CA THR A 32 0.00 4.10 -15.71
C THR A 32 -0.58 2.70 -15.56
N THR A 33 -0.82 2.25 -14.35
CA THR A 33 -1.44 0.95 -14.07
C THR A 33 -2.24 1.03 -12.78
N ASP A 34 -3.29 0.23 -12.69
CA ASP A 34 -4.05 0.11 -11.44
C ASP A 34 -3.61 -1.10 -10.62
N GLU A 35 -2.72 -1.95 -11.15
CA GLU A 35 -2.26 -3.14 -10.44
C GLU A 35 -1.25 -2.81 -9.36
N VAL A 36 -1.40 -3.46 -8.20
CA VAL A 36 -0.50 -3.31 -7.06
C VAL A 36 0.12 -4.66 -6.74
N VAL A 37 1.43 -4.66 -6.55
CA VAL A 37 2.20 -5.86 -6.25
C VAL A 37 3.10 -5.62 -5.04
N ILE A 38 3.62 -6.72 -4.50
CA ILE A 38 4.68 -6.67 -3.49
C ILE A 38 5.71 -7.73 -3.86
N SER A 39 6.99 -7.38 -3.79
CA SER A 39 8.05 -8.31 -4.14
C SER A 39 8.35 -9.25 -2.98
N ASP A 40 8.93 -10.43 -3.30
CA ASP A 40 9.39 -11.37 -2.29
C ASP A 40 10.41 -10.71 -1.35
N GLU A 41 11.26 -9.86 -1.89
CA GLU A 41 12.26 -9.15 -1.11
C GLU A 41 11.60 -8.24 -0.07
N ARG A 42 10.56 -7.52 -0.48
CA ARG A 42 9.84 -6.64 0.45
C ARG A 42 9.09 -7.43 1.51
N ILE A 43 8.51 -8.56 1.12
CA ILE A 43 7.84 -9.44 2.09
C ILE A 43 8.84 -9.90 3.14
N ALA A 44 10.03 -10.35 2.71
CA ALA A 44 11.06 -10.80 3.65
C ALA A 44 11.49 -9.67 4.58
N HIS A 45 11.62 -8.46 4.05
CA HIS A 45 12.00 -7.29 4.84
C HIS A 45 10.94 -6.97 5.90
N ILE A 46 9.67 -7.00 5.51
CA ILE A 46 8.57 -6.73 6.43
C ILE A 46 8.52 -7.79 7.52
N LYS A 47 8.68 -9.07 7.16
CA LYS A 47 8.66 -10.16 8.13
C LYS A 47 9.81 -10.06 9.12
N ALA A 48 10.98 -9.61 8.67
CA ALA A 48 12.14 -9.45 9.53
C ALA A 48 11.93 -8.33 10.54
N ARG A 49 11.29 -7.24 10.12
CA ARG A 49 11.06 -6.08 10.97
C ARG A 49 9.85 -6.23 11.87
N HIS A 50 8.82 -6.91 11.39
CA HIS A 50 7.55 -7.05 12.09
C HIS A 50 7.11 -8.51 12.05
N PRO A 51 7.80 -9.37 12.85
CA PRO A 51 7.47 -10.79 12.88
C PRO A 51 5.99 -11.01 13.20
N ASN A 52 5.37 -11.89 12.48
CA ASN A 52 3.96 -12.26 12.62
C ASN A 52 2.96 -11.25 12.08
N ASP A 53 3.33 -9.99 11.88
CA ASP A 53 2.38 -8.98 11.39
C ASP A 53 2.01 -9.24 9.94
N PHE A 54 2.99 -9.59 9.10
CA PHE A 54 2.71 -9.79 7.69
C PHE A 54 1.71 -10.91 7.47
N GLU A 55 1.99 -12.09 8.03
CA GLU A 55 1.10 -13.25 7.85
C GLU A 55 -0.26 -13.02 8.48
N ARG A 56 -0.27 -12.36 9.64
CA ARG A 56 -1.51 -12.13 10.37
C ARG A 56 -2.41 -11.12 9.67
N TYR A 57 -1.82 -10.09 9.04
CA TYR A 57 -2.58 -8.97 8.51
C TYR A 57 -2.48 -8.81 6.99
N PHE A 58 -1.83 -9.74 6.30
CA PHE A 58 -1.65 -9.65 4.86
C PHE A 58 -2.97 -9.43 4.12
N ALA A 59 -4.03 -10.12 4.56
CA ALA A 59 -5.34 -10.03 3.90
C ALA A 59 -5.93 -8.61 3.95
N TYR A 60 -5.49 -7.77 4.88
CA TYR A 60 -6.00 -6.40 4.99
C TYR A 60 -5.41 -5.45 3.95
N MET A 61 -4.28 -5.81 3.33
CA MET A 61 -3.62 -4.91 2.38
C MET A 61 -4.53 -4.45 1.26
N GLY A 62 -5.29 -5.37 0.67
CA GLY A 62 -6.19 -5.03 -0.42
C GLY A 62 -7.20 -3.95 -0.02
N GLN A 63 -7.81 -4.11 1.14
CA GLN A 63 -8.80 -3.14 1.63
C GLN A 63 -8.16 -1.81 1.96
N ILE A 64 -6.95 -1.82 2.54
CA ILE A 64 -6.22 -0.60 2.83
C ILE A 64 -6.00 0.20 1.54
N LEU A 65 -5.57 -0.49 0.51
CA LEU A 65 -5.26 0.14 -0.78
C LEU A 65 -6.49 0.59 -1.53
N GLN A 66 -7.58 -0.17 -1.45
CA GLN A 66 -8.79 0.13 -2.22
C GLN A 66 -9.67 1.17 -1.55
N VAL A 67 -9.66 1.22 -0.21
CA VAL A 67 -10.49 2.16 0.55
C VAL A 67 -9.66 2.79 1.66
N PRO A 68 -8.67 3.60 1.30
CA PRO A 68 -7.83 4.24 2.32
C PRO A 68 -8.63 5.28 3.12
N ASP A 69 -8.28 5.44 4.39
CA ASP A 69 -8.84 6.51 5.20
C ASP A 69 -8.13 7.83 4.93
N CYS A 70 -6.81 7.78 4.79
CA CYS A 70 -5.99 8.96 4.49
C CYS A 70 -4.87 8.57 3.55
N ILE A 71 -4.50 9.52 2.67
CA ILE A 71 -3.28 9.43 1.88
C ILE A 71 -2.48 10.67 2.20
N LEU A 72 -1.26 10.48 2.65
CA LEU A 72 -0.36 11.57 3.00
C LEU A 72 0.79 11.65 2.02
N GLU A 73 1.34 12.84 1.88
CA GLU A 73 2.51 13.07 1.04
C GLU A 73 3.72 12.35 1.63
N ASP A 74 4.49 11.70 0.75
CA ASP A 74 5.74 11.06 1.11
C ASP A 74 6.75 11.43 0.02
N LYS A 75 7.69 10.56 -0.29
CA LYS A 75 8.64 10.82 -1.36
C LYS A 75 7.94 10.89 -2.70
N ALA A 76 8.65 11.34 -3.73
CA ALA A 76 8.07 11.51 -5.06
C ALA A 76 7.34 10.25 -5.52
N ASN A 77 6.12 10.43 -6.04
CA ASN A 77 5.27 9.36 -6.57
C ASN A 77 4.99 8.26 -5.56
N THR A 78 5.00 8.60 -4.28
CA THR A 78 4.82 7.64 -3.19
C THR A 78 3.72 8.14 -2.26
N ALA A 79 2.83 7.22 -1.89
CA ALA A 79 1.70 7.50 -1.01
C ALA A 79 1.94 6.85 0.35
N LEU A 80 1.75 7.62 1.42
CA LEU A 80 1.66 7.04 2.75
C LEU A 80 0.18 6.84 3.04
N VAL A 81 -0.25 5.59 3.12
CA VAL A 81 -1.65 5.23 3.24
C VAL A 81 -1.95 4.81 4.66
N LEU A 82 -2.99 5.40 5.25
CA LEU A 82 -3.44 5.08 6.60
C LEU A 82 -4.85 4.53 6.57
N LYS A 83 -5.10 3.49 7.35
CA LYS A 83 -6.41 2.86 7.43
C LYS A 83 -6.67 2.32 8.83
N GLU A 84 -7.86 2.57 9.35
CA GLU A 84 -8.34 1.99 10.59
C GLU A 84 -9.53 1.09 10.29
N PHE A 85 -9.50 -0.14 10.84
CA PHE A 85 -10.62 -1.07 10.71
C PHE A 85 -11.44 -0.98 11.99
N GLU A 86 -12.64 -0.42 11.87
CA GLU A 86 -13.49 -0.16 13.03
C GLU A 86 -13.91 -1.44 13.75
N GLU A 87 -14.03 -2.55 13.02
CA GLU A 87 -14.47 -3.81 13.58
C GLU A 87 -13.57 -4.31 14.70
N ASP A 88 -12.26 -4.11 14.57
CA ASP A 88 -11.30 -4.62 15.55
C ASP A 88 -10.36 -3.55 16.08
N GLY A 89 -10.51 -2.31 15.62
CA GLY A 89 -9.68 -1.20 16.09
C GLY A 89 -8.25 -1.22 15.55
N ASN A 90 -7.93 -2.13 14.65
CA ASN A 90 -6.59 -2.20 14.09
C ASN A 90 -6.33 -1.03 13.13
N MET A 91 -5.18 -0.40 13.30
CA MET A 91 -4.74 0.72 12.47
C MET A 91 -3.49 0.30 11.71
N PHE A 92 -3.44 0.66 10.42
CA PHE A 92 -2.33 0.25 9.55
C PHE A 92 -1.73 1.43 8.82
N ARG A 93 -0.45 1.29 8.54
CA ARG A 93 0.35 2.22 7.75
C ARG A 93 0.99 1.44 6.62
N LEU A 94 0.82 1.93 5.40
CA LEU A 94 1.34 1.26 4.20
C LEU A 94 1.94 2.31 3.29
N VAL A 95 3.13 2.04 2.74
CA VAL A 95 3.76 2.94 1.78
C VAL A 95 3.68 2.32 0.40
N LEU A 96 3.08 3.06 -0.54
CA LEU A 96 2.85 2.60 -1.91
C LEU A 96 3.62 3.49 -2.89
N ARG A 97 4.50 2.87 -3.70
CA ARG A 97 5.17 3.57 -4.81
C ARG A 97 4.32 3.41 -6.06
N LEU A 98 3.86 4.53 -6.59
CA LEU A 98 3.02 4.53 -7.80
C LEU A 98 3.89 4.45 -9.05
N LYS A 99 3.49 3.62 -10.01
CA LYS A 99 4.21 3.44 -11.27
C LYS A 99 3.81 4.54 -12.25
N THR A 100 4.80 5.27 -12.74
CA THR A 100 4.59 6.38 -13.66
C THR A 100 5.12 6.06 -15.05
N SER A 101 4.85 6.95 -16.01
CA SER A 101 5.33 6.79 -17.39
C SER A 101 6.85 6.84 -17.48
N ALA A 102 7.52 7.43 -16.47
CA ALA A 102 8.98 7.51 -16.44
C ALA A 102 9.63 6.21 -15.96
N ASP A 103 8.84 5.32 -15.37
CA ASP A 103 9.37 4.06 -14.85
C ASP A 103 9.43 3.00 -15.95
N ASN A 104 10.19 1.94 -15.70
CA ASN A 104 10.26 0.80 -16.60
C ASN A 104 8.85 0.28 -16.88
N PRO A 105 8.47 0.06 -18.16
CA PRO A 105 7.10 -0.40 -18.49
C PRO A 105 6.70 -1.71 -17.83
N ALA A 106 7.65 -2.53 -17.41
CA ALA A 106 7.35 -3.80 -16.75
C ALA A 106 6.96 -3.63 -15.29
N TYR A 107 7.17 -2.45 -14.72
CA TYR A 107 6.87 -2.22 -13.30
C TYR A 107 5.39 -2.02 -13.07
N LYS A 108 4.97 -2.28 -11.83
CA LYS A 108 3.62 -2.02 -11.33
C LYS A 108 3.71 -1.11 -10.11
N ASN A 109 2.58 -0.68 -9.59
CA ASN A 109 2.57 -0.02 -8.29
C ASN A 109 3.05 -1.03 -7.24
N SER A 110 3.92 -0.60 -6.33
CA SER A 110 4.59 -1.53 -5.42
C SER A 110 4.43 -1.11 -3.96
N VAL A 111 4.06 -2.06 -3.11
CA VAL A 111 4.07 -1.86 -1.66
C VAL A 111 5.53 -1.88 -1.20
N LEU A 112 5.96 -0.81 -0.54
CA LEU A 112 7.32 -0.70 -0.02
C LEU A 112 7.41 -1.11 1.44
N THR A 113 6.39 -0.80 2.24
CA THR A 113 6.33 -1.23 3.63
C THR A 113 4.88 -1.32 4.08
N PHE A 114 4.64 -2.10 5.13
CA PHE A 114 3.32 -2.36 5.67
C PHE A 114 3.48 -2.74 7.13
N MET A 115 2.76 -2.05 8.02
CA MET A 115 2.84 -2.35 9.45
C MET A 115 1.62 -1.85 10.19
N LYS A 116 1.37 -2.42 11.36
CA LYS A 116 0.41 -1.86 12.29
C LYS A 116 0.95 -0.55 12.85
N THR A 117 0.04 0.35 13.14
CA THR A 117 0.37 1.61 13.80
C THR A 117 -0.58 1.80 14.97
N ASN A 118 -0.51 2.95 15.63
CA ASN A 118 -1.39 3.26 16.75
C ASN A 118 -1.85 4.71 16.66
N ALA A 119 -2.78 5.08 17.54
CA ALA A 119 -3.37 6.41 17.49
C ALA A 119 -2.35 7.54 17.64
N LYS A 120 -1.35 7.33 18.49
CA LYS A 120 -0.31 8.35 18.72
C LYS A 120 0.50 8.59 17.43
N LYS A 121 0.97 7.52 16.80
CA LYS A 121 1.74 7.62 15.56
C LYS A 121 0.89 8.12 14.41
N TRP A 122 -0.37 7.73 14.38
CA TRP A 122 -1.32 8.22 13.38
C TRP A 122 -1.43 9.74 13.44
N GLN A 123 -1.69 10.28 14.64
CA GLN A 123 -1.81 11.73 14.82
C GLN A 123 -0.50 12.43 14.50
N GLN A 124 0.62 11.84 14.84
CA GLN A 124 1.94 12.38 14.53
C GLN A 124 2.13 12.51 13.02
N ASN A 125 1.74 11.49 12.26
CA ASN A 125 1.80 11.54 10.81
C ASN A 125 0.92 12.65 10.24
N LEU A 126 -0.30 12.80 10.76
CA LEU A 126 -1.20 13.85 10.29
C LEU A 126 -0.64 15.25 10.54
N ARG A 127 0.10 15.44 11.63
CA ARG A 127 0.71 16.74 11.95
C ARG A 127 1.94 17.01 11.10
N ASN A 128 2.73 15.98 10.79
CA ASN A 128 4.04 16.16 10.20
C ASN A 128 4.06 16.04 8.67
N LYS A 129 3.00 15.52 8.07
CA LYS A 129 2.93 15.31 6.63
C LYS A 129 1.70 15.97 6.05
N LYS A 130 1.78 16.35 4.78
CA LYS A 130 0.65 16.96 4.10
C LYS A 130 -0.41 15.91 3.80
N ILE A 131 -1.66 16.19 4.15
CA ILE A 131 -2.79 15.31 3.87
C ILE A 131 -3.23 15.58 2.44
N LEU A 132 -3.13 14.57 1.58
CA LEU A 132 -3.52 14.68 0.17
C LEU A 132 -4.94 14.19 -0.06
N TYR A 133 -5.40 13.25 0.75
CA TYR A 133 -6.73 12.67 0.63
C TYR A 133 -7.22 12.24 2.01
N LYS A 134 -8.47 12.50 2.29
CA LYS A 134 -9.11 12.05 3.52
C LYS A 134 -10.52 11.57 3.17
N ARG A 135 -10.79 10.30 3.50
CA ARG A 135 -12.10 9.72 3.21
C ARG A 135 -13.16 10.35 4.10
N GLU A 136 -14.28 10.69 3.50
CA GLU A 136 -15.43 11.18 4.26
C GLU A 136 -16.18 9.98 4.85
N LYS A 137 -16.65 10.14 6.08
CA LYS A 137 -17.41 9.11 6.76
C LYS A 137 -18.81 9.55 7.10
#